data_a34f1a1dbc6a98ed9571c10bb8c29c9c
#
_entry.id   a34f1a1dbc6a98ed9571c10bb8c29c9c
#
_cell.length_a   1.000
_cell.length_b   1.000
_cell.length_c   1.000
_cell.angle_alpha   90.00
_cell.angle_beta   90.00
_cell.angle_gamma   90.00
#
_symmetry.space_group_name_H-M   'P 1'
#
loop_
_entity.id
_entity.type
_entity.pdbx_description
1 polymer ?
#
loop_
_entity_poly.entity_id
_entity_poly.type
_entity_poly.pdbx_seq_one_letter_code
_entity_poly.pdbx_strand_id
1 'polypeptide(L)'
;MQPTNTIEPLPDSPGGGGDPSQLRLEALGYKQELSRTMSLADVVVYGLIYMVPLAPLAVFGFTYNLSGGMVAAVYAVAAVAMYFSAVSYSEMARQFPVAGSVYSYVRFGAGEFLGFMSGWSILLDYLLLPGLLCIFAAAAMHLQMPALPEWIWVPVFVIVSTVINLRGITFTAGVNLACLYLQLAVLVVFVVAVIVALHAGRVELSWAPLLGHGAFSPALVFAALPIAVLSYIGFDAISTLNEEAKGGGSAVARATMIVLAAVAALFMLQVYLAALFVPSGTKFTGDSAVTAFYDISAIAGGPVLKAIVTLTSALIAILANAIVSQATTSRLVFSMARDRRIPAFFAAVDRRRKIPVRAILMVALLSTGIGLVAINSSDLITSVVTFGSLAAYCLLHVAVMRYFAGQRDRRRWFAHRISPLLGLAILVYTLWKTQELARIVGVVWLAAGAVIYWFRRRVAAGATTQEAPSPPWDDAPG
;
A
#
# COMPACT_ATOMS: atom_id res chain seq x y z
N MET A 1 -6.32 -20.15 33.31
CA MET A 1 -4.90 -19.97 32.98
C MET A 1 -4.81 -19.10 31.76
N GLN A 2 -4.33 -17.86 31.88
CA GLN A 2 -4.04 -16.98 30.74
C GLN A 2 -2.75 -17.51 30.10
N PRO A 3 -2.71 -17.74 28.77
CA PRO A 3 -1.43 -17.96 28.11
C PRO A 3 -0.66 -16.64 28.16
N THR A 4 0.43 -16.62 28.91
CA THR A 4 1.46 -15.59 28.83
C THR A 4 2.05 -15.62 27.43
N ASN A 5 1.56 -14.74 26.54
CA ASN A 5 2.01 -14.58 25.17
C ASN A 5 3.34 -13.81 25.13
N THR A 6 4.35 -14.25 25.84
CA THR A 6 5.75 -13.95 25.56
C THR A 6 6.21 -14.98 24.54
N ILE A 7 6.05 -14.68 23.23
CA ILE A 7 6.77 -15.42 22.20
C ILE A 7 8.25 -15.13 22.48
N GLU A 8 8.97 -16.13 23.00
CA GLU A 8 10.43 -16.05 23.09
C GLU A 8 11.00 -15.71 21.71
N PRO A 9 12.06 -14.89 21.65
CA PRO A 9 12.72 -14.60 20.38
C PRO A 9 13.07 -15.91 19.70
N LEU A 10 12.50 -16.14 18.52
CA LEU A 10 12.76 -17.34 17.73
C LEU A 10 14.27 -17.41 17.45
N PRO A 11 14.94 -18.55 17.64
CA PRO A 11 16.38 -18.69 17.47
C PRO A 11 16.82 -18.29 16.07
N ASP A 12 17.92 -17.59 15.97
CA ASP A 12 18.46 -17.05 14.71
C ASP A 12 18.87 -18.13 13.68
N SER A 13 18.98 -19.38 14.10
CA SER A 13 19.23 -20.53 13.23
C SER A 13 18.80 -21.83 13.93
N PRO A 14 17.65 -22.43 13.57
CA PRO A 14 17.40 -23.82 13.94
C PRO A 14 18.34 -24.70 13.11
N GLY A 15 19.16 -25.52 13.78
CA GLY A 15 20.11 -26.45 13.18
C GLY A 15 19.42 -27.62 12.47
N GLY A 16 18.80 -27.36 11.34
CA GLY A 16 18.18 -28.36 10.48
C GLY A 16 18.08 -27.82 9.05
N GLY A 17 18.32 -28.65 8.03
CA GLY A 17 18.44 -28.28 6.62
C GLY A 17 17.17 -27.77 5.92
N GLY A 18 16.21 -27.17 6.64
CA GLY A 18 14.99 -26.55 6.11
C GLY A 18 15.13 -25.04 5.86
N ASP A 19 14.28 -24.49 5.01
CA ASP A 19 14.18 -23.03 4.79
C ASP A 19 13.83 -22.33 6.12
N PRO A 20 14.68 -21.41 6.65
CA PRO A 20 14.45 -20.73 7.92
C PRO A 20 13.09 -20.00 8.00
N SER A 21 12.58 -19.52 6.86
CA SER A 21 11.27 -18.86 6.79
C SER A 21 10.10 -19.82 6.94
N GLN A 22 10.25 -21.04 6.44
CA GLN A 22 9.24 -22.08 6.59
C GLN A 22 9.18 -22.56 8.05
N LEU A 23 10.33 -22.80 8.66
CA LEU A 23 10.42 -23.20 10.08
C LEU A 23 9.79 -22.14 11.00
N ARG A 24 10.01 -20.85 10.71
CA ARG A 24 9.37 -19.75 11.45
C ARG A 24 7.86 -19.72 11.24
N LEU A 25 7.37 -19.96 10.02
CA LEU A 25 5.95 -20.02 9.71
C LEU A 25 5.26 -21.15 10.51
N GLU A 26 5.87 -22.34 10.51
CA GLU A 26 5.38 -23.49 11.27
C GLU A 26 5.41 -23.27 12.78
N ALA A 27 6.46 -22.63 13.31
CA ALA A 27 6.55 -22.24 14.73
C ALA A 27 5.46 -21.26 15.14
N LEU A 28 4.94 -20.46 14.22
CA LEU A 28 3.79 -19.57 14.44
C LEU A 28 2.44 -20.30 14.31
N GLY A 29 2.44 -21.62 14.07
CA GLY A 29 1.25 -22.44 13.94
C GLY A 29 0.60 -22.43 12.54
N TYR A 30 1.30 -21.93 11.53
CA TYR A 30 0.79 -21.86 10.15
C TYR A 30 1.44 -22.92 9.26
N LYS A 31 0.66 -23.41 8.30
CA LYS A 31 1.17 -24.28 7.23
C LYS A 31 1.37 -23.46 5.95
N GLN A 32 2.38 -23.82 5.16
CA GLN A 32 2.62 -23.22 3.86
C GLN A 32 1.52 -23.65 2.88
N GLU A 33 0.59 -22.77 2.56
CA GLU A 33 -0.54 -23.04 1.65
C GLU A 33 -0.38 -22.34 0.30
N LEU A 34 0.30 -21.17 0.28
CA LEU A 34 0.55 -20.41 -0.94
C LEU A 34 1.83 -20.89 -1.65
N SER A 35 1.90 -20.66 -2.97
CA SER A 35 3.03 -21.10 -3.80
C SER A 35 4.25 -20.21 -3.61
N ARG A 36 5.36 -20.75 -3.10
CA ARG A 36 6.62 -20.01 -2.90
C ARG A 36 7.46 -19.99 -4.19
N THR A 37 7.04 -19.19 -5.16
CA THR A 37 7.66 -19.13 -6.48
C THR A 37 8.31 -17.81 -6.82
N MET A 38 7.93 -16.70 -6.15
CA MET A 38 8.40 -15.35 -6.47
C MET A 38 9.86 -15.15 -6.09
N SER A 39 10.67 -14.72 -7.06
CA SER A 39 12.04 -14.23 -6.83
C SER A 39 12.03 -12.85 -6.16
N LEU A 40 13.20 -12.39 -5.67
CA LEU A 40 13.34 -11.02 -5.17
C LEU A 40 12.95 -9.98 -6.25
N ALA A 41 13.31 -10.23 -7.52
CA ALA A 41 12.97 -9.34 -8.62
C ALA A 41 11.45 -9.27 -8.84
N ASP A 42 10.73 -10.40 -8.77
CA ASP A 42 9.27 -10.42 -8.91
C ASP A 42 8.59 -9.63 -7.78
N VAL A 43 9.09 -9.76 -6.56
CA VAL A 43 8.60 -9.03 -5.39
C VAL A 43 8.86 -7.52 -5.52
N VAL A 44 10.02 -7.12 -6.03
CA VAL A 44 10.36 -5.71 -6.32
C VAL A 44 9.45 -5.16 -7.42
N VAL A 45 9.26 -5.89 -8.52
CA VAL A 45 8.35 -5.48 -9.61
C VAL A 45 6.92 -5.32 -9.09
N TYR A 46 6.44 -6.26 -8.27
CA TYR A 46 5.12 -6.17 -7.66
C TYR A 46 4.96 -4.89 -6.83
N GLY A 47 5.95 -4.59 -5.98
CA GLY A 47 5.96 -3.37 -5.18
C GLY A 47 6.01 -2.09 -6.01
N LEU A 48 6.84 -2.05 -7.06
CA LEU A 48 6.91 -0.91 -7.98
C LEU A 48 5.58 -0.67 -8.70
N ILE A 49 4.89 -1.72 -9.12
CA ILE A 49 3.56 -1.58 -9.76
C ILE A 49 2.52 -1.08 -8.76
N TYR A 50 2.55 -1.59 -7.53
CA TYR A 50 1.58 -1.16 -6.51
C TYR A 50 1.78 0.32 -6.13
N MET A 51 3.03 0.78 -6.01
CA MET A 51 3.35 2.18 -5.70
C MET A 51 3.22 3.12 -6.92
N VAL A 52 3.00 2.57 -8.11
CA VAL A 52 2.82 3.31 -9.38
C VAL A 52 3.96 4.31 -9.63
N PRO A 53 4.99 3.95 -10.44
CA PRO A 53 6.12 4.85 -10.75
C PRO A 53 5.72 6.23 -11.27
N LEU A 54 4.52 6.36 -11.84
CA LEU A 54 3.96 7.61 -12.36
C LEU A 54 2.96 8.30 -11.39
N ALA A 55 2.86 7.87 -10.13
CA ALA A 55 1.88 8.42 -9.18
C ALA A 55 1.96 9.95 -8.98
N PRO A 56 3.14 10.60 -8.94
CA PRO A 56 3.22 12.05 -8.78
C PRO A 56 2.56 12.86 -9.90
N LEU A 57 2.38 12.28 -11.09
CA LEU A 57 1.83 13.00 -12.25
C LEU A 57 0.43 13.54 -11.97
N ALA A 58 -0.41 12.73 -11.33
CA ALA A 58 -1.80 13.09 -11.04
C ALA A 58 -1.96 14.16 -9.95
N VAL A 59 -0.95 14.33 -9.09
CA VAL A 59 -1.01 15.24 -7.92
C VAL A 59 0.00 16.37 -7.98
N PHE A 60 0.73 16.50 -9.10
CA PHE A 60 1.80 17.48 -9.26
C PHE A 60 1.34 18.92 -9.03
N GLY A 61 0.25 19.35 -9.70
CA GLY A 61 -0.24 20.73 -9.59
C GLY A 61 -0.70 21.09 -8.18
N PHE A 62 -1.36 20.18 -7.48
CA PHE A 62 -1.76 20.37 -6.09
C PHE A 62 -0.54 20.51 -5.17
N THR A 63 0.46 19.62 -5.34
CA THR A 63 1.68 19.66 -4.55
C THR A 63 2.48 20.93 -4.82
N TYR A 64 2.54 21.38 -6.09
CA TYR A 64 3.20 22.61 -6.51
C TYR A 64 2.56 23.83 -5.83
N ASN A 65 1.23 23.95 -5.89
CA ASN A 65 0.50 25.04 -5.29
C ASN A 65 0.73 25.14 -3.77
N LEU A 66 0.58 24.02 -3.06
CA LEU A 66 0.71 24.01 -1.59
C LEU A 66 2.15 24.22 -1.12
N SER A 67 3.13 23.76 -1.89
CA SER A 67 4.55 23.91 -1.56
C SER A 67 5.15 25.24 -2.01
N GLY A 68 4.40 26.07 -2.76
CA GLY A 68 4.98 27.27 -3.37
C GLY A 68 6.08 26.96 -4.38
N GLY A 69 5.94 25.84 -5.10
CA GLY A 69 6.90 25.36 -6.11
C GLY A 69 7.97 24.40 -5.59
N MET A 70 8.10 24.19 -4.27
CA MET A 70 9.13 23.32 -3.66
C MET A 70 8.76 21.82 -3.73
N VAL A 71 8.26 21.35 -4.86
CA VAL A 71 7.73 19.98 -5.01
C VAL A 71 8.79 18.90 -4.75
N ALA A 72 10.02 19.10 -5.19
CA ALA A 72 11.08 18.13 -4.98
C ALA A 72 11.49 18.02 -3.50
N ALA A 73 11.46 19.13 -2.76
CA ALA A 73 11.68 19.11 -1.31
C ALA A 73 10.57 18.36 -0.58
N VAL A 74 9.29 18.55 -0.99
CA VAL A 74 8.16 17.81 -0.41
C VAL A 74 8.31 16.31 -0.61
N TYR A 75 8.65 15.87 -1.83
CA TYR A 75 8.87 14.44 -2.11
C TYR A 75 10.10 13.86 -1.40
N ALA A 76 11.16 14.66 -1.20
CA ALA A 76 12.32 14.25 -0.39
C ALA A 76 11.93 14.03 1.07
N VAL A 77 11.18 14.97 1.67
CA VAL A 77 10.69 14.84 3.06
C VAL A 77 9.71 13.67 3.20
N ALA A 78 8.81 13.48 2.22
CA ALA A 78 7.90 12.35 2.19
C ALA A 78 8.64 11.00 2.09
N ALA A 79 9.70 10.91 1.27
CA ALA A 79 10.55 9.72 1.19
C ALA A 79 11.19 9.38 2.54
N VAL A 80 11.70 10.38 3.26
CA VAL A 80 12.27 10.19 4.61
C VAL A 80 11.19 9.74 5.60
N ALA A 81 9.99 10.33 5.54
CA ALA A 81 8.88 9.92 6.39
C ALA A 81 8.51 8.44 6.16
N MET A 82 8.38 8.04 4.90
CA MET A 82 8.00 6.68 4.54
C MET A 82 9.14 5.68 4.73
N TYR A 83 10.41 6.12 4.71
CA TYR A 83 11.55 5.29 5.09
C TYR A 83 11.40 4.74 6.51
N PHE A 84 10.95 5.55 7.48
CA PHE A 84 10.73 5.07 8.85
C PHE A 84 9.65 3.97 8.92
N SER A 85 8.58 4.11 8.13
CA SER A 85 7.55 3.09 8.02
C SER A 85 8.07 1.81 7.33
N ALA A 86 8.83 1.95 6.25
CA ALA A 86 9.44 0.82 5.56
C ALA A 86 10.45 0.05 6.43
N VAL A 87 11.22 0.76 7.28
CA VAL A 87 12.09 0.13 8.28
C VAL A 87 11.24 -0.71 9.24
N SER A 88 10.14 -0.17 9.76
CA SER A 88 9.24 -0.89 10.67
C SER A 88 8.62 -2.13 10.00
N TYR A 89 8.14 -2.01 8.75
CA TYR A 89 7.67 -3.15 7.95
C TYR A 89 8.77 -4.20 7.75
N SER A 90 9.97 -3.77 7.40
CA SER A 90 11.11 -4.66 7.14
C SER A 90 11.54 -5.44 8.38
N GLU A 91 11.57 -4.81 9.55
CA GLU A 91 11.91 -5.49 10.80
C GLU A 91 10.84 -6.52 11.17
N MET A 92 9.56 -6.18 11.05
CA MET A 92 8.47 -7.12 11.34
C MET A 92 8.37 -8.25 10.32
N ALA A 93 8.61 -7.98 9.02
CA ALA A 93 8.62 -9.01 7.99
C ALA A 93 9.67 -10.11 8.24
N ARG A 94 10.85 -9.71 8.74
CA ARG A 94 11.91 -10.67 9.11
C ARG A 94 11.52 -11.57 10.28
N GLN A 95 10.76 -11.03 11.22
CA GLN A 95 10.33 -11.79 12.41
C GLN A 95 9.12 -12.66 12.12
N PHE A 96 8.17 -12.16 11.33
CA PHE A 96 6.87 -12.78 11.09
C PHE A 96 6.61 -12.96 9.59
N PRO A 97 7.12 -14.04 8.95
CA PRO A 97 7.01 -14.27 7.51
C PRO A 97 5.62 -14.80 7.12
N VAL A 98 4.56 -14.10 7.52
CA VAL A 98 3.14 -14.43 7.30
C VAL A 98 2.51 -13.45 6.31
N ALA A 99 1.60 -13.92 5.44
CA ALA A 99 0.96 -13.13 4.38
C ALA A 99 -0.08 -12.09 4.88
N GLY A 100 -0.21 -11.88 6.19
CA GLY A 100 -1.21 -10.98 6.77
C GLY A 100 -0.82 -9.51 6.86
N SER A 101 0.31 -9.08 6.26
CA SER A 101 0.77 -7.70 6.27
C SER A 101 0.76 -7.08 7.68
N VAL A 102 0.42 -5.80 7.78
CA VAL A 102 0.34 -5.05 9.05
C VAL A 102 -0.55 -5.71 10.10
N TYR A 103 -1.63 -6.37 9.69
CA TYR A 103 -2.50 -7.13 10.60
C TYR A 103 -1.71 -8.15 11.44
N SER A 104 -0.95 -9.01 10.78
CA SER A 104 -0.15 -10.03 11.45
C SER A 104 0.98 -9.42 12.28
N TYR A 105 1.66 -8.42 11.75
CA TYR A 105 2.76 -7.74 12.43
C TYR A 105 2.32 -7.08 13.74
N VAL A 106 1.21 -6.36 13.71
CA VAL A 106 0.68 -5.71 14.92
C VAL A 106 0.10 -6.73 15.89
N ARG A 107 -0.53 -7.79 15.39
CA ARG A 107 -1.03 -8.89 16.21
C ARG A 107 0.06 -9.56 17.02
N PHE A 108 1.15 -9.94 16.38
CA PHE A 108 2.28 -10.57 17.05
C PHE A 108 3.11 -9.59 17.88
N GLY A 109 3.22 -8.33 17.45
CA GLY A 109 4.02 -7.31 18.13
C GLY A 109 3.32 -6.60 19.29
N ALA A 110 2.01 -6.39 19.21
CA ALA A 110 1.25 -5.57 20.17
C ALA A 110 -0.01 -6.26 20.75
N GLY A 111 -0.35 -7.45 20.27
CA GLY A 111 -1.45 -8.26 20.78
C GLY A 111 -2.71 -8.22 19.89
N GLU A 112 -3.67 -9.09 20.25
CA GLU A 112 -4.85 -9.44 19.44
C GLU A 112 -5.74 -8.24 19.10
N PHE A 113 -5.99 -7.35 20.07
CA PHE A 113 -6.87 -6.19 19.85
C PHE A 113 -6.26 -5.21 18.87
N LEU A 114 -5.01 -4.79 19.09
CA LEU A 114 -4.35 -3.84 18.19
C LEU A 114 -4.09 -4.47 16.81
N GLY A 115 -3.79 -5.78 16.76
CA GLY A 115 -3.71 -6.52 15.52
C GLY A 115 -5.01 -6.50 14.74
N PHE A 116 -6.14 -6.79 15.38
CA PHE A 116 -7.45 -6.68 14.73
C PHE A 116 -7.72 -5.26 14.25
N MET A 117 -7.45 -4.24 15.08
CA MET A 117 -7.66 -2.84 14.71
C MET A 117 -6.79 -2.40 13.53
N SER A 118 -5.54 -2.86 13.44
CA SER A 118 -4.67 -2.55 12.29
C SER A 118 -5.16 -3.23 11.01
N GLY A 119 -5.59 -4.50 11.08
CA GLY A 119 -6.20 -5.20 9.97
C GLY A 119 -7.52 -4.55 9.53
N TRP A 120 -8.35 -4.15 10.48
CA TRP A 120 -9.60 -3.44 10.22
C TRP A 120 -9.38 -2.07 9.59
N SER A 121 -8.33 -1.35 10.02
CA SER A 121 -7.94 -0.06 9.47
C SER A 121 -7.45 -0.18 8.02
N ILE A 122 -6.51 -1.09 7.75
CA ILE A 122 -5.97 -1.28 6.40
C ILE A 122 -7.00 -1.84 5.42
N LEU A 123 -8.09 -2.47 5.91
CA LEU A 123 -9.18 -2.89 5.05
C LEU A 123 -9.90 -1.71 4.37
N LEU A 124 -9.90 -0.50 4.97
CA LEU A 124 -10.40 0.69 4.27
C LEU A 124 -9.61 0.95 2.99
N ASP A 125 -8.29 0.86 3.06
CA ASP A 125 -7.45 0.99 1.88
C ASP A 125 -7.69 -0.18 0.92
N TYR A 126 -7.41 -1.38 1.36
CA TYR A 126 -7.36 -2.56 0.50
C TYR A 126 -8.71 -2.93 -0.14
N LEU A 127 -9.84 -2.72 0.54
CA LEU A 127 -11.15 -3.00 -0.04
C LEU A 127 -11.64 -1.90 -1.00
N LEU A 128 -11.30 -0.64 -0.72
CA LEU A 128 -11.77 0.48 -1.52
C LEU A 128 -10.87 0.74 -2.73
N LEU A 129 -9.55 0.56 -2.58
CA LEU A 129 -8.56 0.90 -3.60
C LEU A 129 -8.80 0.21 -4.96
N PRO A 130 -9.03 -1.12 -5.05
CA PRO A 130 -9.25 -1.75 -6.35
C PRO A 130 -10.46 -1.18 -7.10
N GLY A 131 -11.53 -0.85 -6.38
CA GLY A 131 -12.72 -0.19 -6.95
C GLY A 131 -12.43 1.25 -7.39
N LEU A 132 -11.73 2.03 -6.56
CA LEU A 132 -11.29 3.39 -6.87
C LEU A 132 -10.44 3.45 -8.14
N LEU A 133 -9.49 2.54 -8.27
CA LEU A 133 -8.65 2.45 -9.47
C LEU A 133 -9.46 2.12 -10.73
N CYS A 134 -10.48 1.28 -10.60
CA CYS A 134 -11.39 1.01 -11.72
C CYS A 134 -12.26 2.23 -12.06
N ILE A 135 -12.62 3.10 -11.10
CA ILE A 135 -13.28 4.39 -11.39
C ILE A 135 -12.34 5.28 -12.20
N PHE A 136 -11.08 5.44 -11.77
CA PHE A 136 -10.12 6.28 -12.51
C PHE A 136 -9.85 5.76 -13.92
N ALA A 137 -9.73 4.45 -14.09
CA ALA A 137 -9.60 3.85 -15.42
C ALA A 137 -10.86 4.04 -16.27
N ALA A 138 -12.05 3.96 -15.66
CA ALA A 138 -13.32 4.19 -16.34
C ALA A 138 -13.46 5.65 -16.83
N ALA A 139 -13.11 6.61 -15.98
CA ALA A 139 -13.09 8.03 -16.36
C ALA A 139 -12.12 8.30 -17.53
N ALA A 140 -10.92 7.73 -17.47
CA ALA A 140 -9.94 7.85 -18.56
C ALA A 140 -10.44 7.25 -19.89
N MET A 141 -11.13 6.10 -19.81
CA MET A 141 -11.74 5.47 -21.00
C MET A 141 -12.94 6.25 -21.54
N HIS A 142 -13.77 6.83 -20.68
CA HIS A 142 -14.88 7.66 -21.10
C HIS A 142 -14.41 8.90 -21.89
N LEU A 143 -13.29 9.51 -21.50
CA LEU A 143 -12.66 10.59 -22.27
C LEU A 143 -12.24 10.17 -23.69
N GLN A 144 -11.83 8.91 -23.88
CA GLN A 144 -11.43 8.39 -25.19
C GLN A 144 -12.61 7.87 -26.00
N MET A 145 -13.65 7.38 -25.33
CA MET A 145 -14.85 6.79 -25.95
C MET A 145 -16.13 7.36 -25.32
N PRO A 146 -16.46 8.63 -25.57
CA PRO A 146 -17.60 9.33 -24.94
C PRO A 146 -18.96 8.69 -25.26
N ALA A 147 -19.05 7.88 -26.32
CA ALA A 147 -20.27 7.16 -26.67
C ALA A 147 -20.70 6.10 -25.67
N LEU A 148 -19.76 5.62 -24.82
CA LEU A 148 -20.05 4.63 -23.79
C LEU A 148 -20.07 5.30 -22.41
N PRO A 149 -21.13 5.08 -21.61
CA PRO A 149 -21.20 5.60 -20.25
C PRO A 149 -20.05 5.09 -19.37
N GLU A 150 -19.54 5.94 -18.49
CA GLU A 150 -18.39 5.64 -17.62
C GLU A 150 -18.61 4.38 -16.77
N TRP A 151 -19.82 4.18 -16.24
CA TRP A 151 -20.14 3.05 -15.37
C TRP A 151 -19.95 1.67 -16.02
N ILE A 152 -19.99 1.57 -17.36
CA ILE A 152 -19.78 0.31 -18.09
C ILE A 152 -18.33 -0.15 -17.95
N TRP A 153 -17.38 0.79 -17.88
CA TRP A 153 -15.97 0.48 -17.81
C TRP A 153 -15.53 -0.09 -16.46
N VAL A 154 -16.23 0.27 -15.37
CA VAL A 154 -15.90 -0.26 -14.02
C VAL A 154 -15.93 -1.79 -13.99
N PRO A 155 -17.03 -2.48 -14.32
CA PRO A 155 -17.05 -3.94 -14.33
C PRO A 155 -16.09 -4.53 -15.36
N VAL A 156 -15.86 -3.87 -16.51
CA VAL A 156 -14.88 -4.34 -17.50
C VAL A 156 -13.48 -4.43 -16.90
N PHE A 157 -13.00 -3.39 -16.21
CA PHE A 157 -11.69 -3.40 -15.57
C PHE A 157 -11.60 -4.35 -14.39
N VAL A 158 -12.66 -4.48 -13.60
CA VAL A 158 -12.72 -5.49 -12.53
C VAL A 158 -12.64 -6.90 -13.10
N ILE A 159 -13.37 -7.22 -14.18
CA ILE A 159 -13.32 -8.54 -14.83
C ILE A 159 -11.92 -8.81 -15.37
N VAL A 160 -11.30 -7.85 -16.07
CA VAL A 160 -9.92 -8.00 -16.60
C VAL A 160 -8.95 -8.31 -15.47
N SER A 161 -8.96 -7.51 -14.41
CA SER A 161 -8.09 -7.69 -13.24
C SER A 161 -8.32 -9.06 -12.58
N THR A 162 -9.59 -9.46 -12.44
CA THR A 162 -9.98 -10.75 -11.83
C THR A 162 -9.51 -11.93 -12.68
N VAL A 163 -9.71 -11.89 -14.00
CA VAL A 163 -9.27 -12.97 -14.91
C VAL A 163 -7.75 -13.12 -14.86
N ILE A 164 -7.00 -12.02 -14.83
CA ILE A 164 -5.55 -12.04 -14.71
C ILE A 164 -5.14 -12.69 -13.38
N ASN A 165 -5.73 -12.28 -12.26
CA ASN A 165 -5.41 -12.82 -10.95
C ASN A 165 -5.80 -14.30 -10.80
N LEU A 166 -6.91 -14.75 -11.39
CA LEU A 166 -7.33 -16.15 -11.39
C LEU A 166 -6.44 -17.08 -12.23
N ARG A 167 -5.62 -16.54 -13.15
CA ARG A 167 -4.63 -17.33 -13.89
C ARG A 167 -3.41 -17.70 -13.04
N GLY A 168 -3.26 -17.11 -11.86
CA GLY A 168 -2.20 -17.41 -10.91
C GLY A 168 -1.08 -16.40 -10.89
N ILE A 169 -0.24 -16.49 -9.85
CA ILE A 169 0.77 -15.48 -9.50
C ILE A 169 1.82 -15.28 -10.61
N THR A 170 2.24 -16.35 -11.29
CA THR A 170 3.26 -16.28 -12.35
C THR A 170 2.77 -15.49 -13.56
N PHE A 171 1.52 -15.70 -13.98
CA PHE A 171 0.93 -14.96 -15.09
C PHE A 171 0.75 -13.48 -14.73
N THR A 172 0.25 -13.19 -13.52
CA THR A 172 0.11 -11.83 -13.00
C THR A 172 1.46 -11.12 -12.95
N ALA A 173 2.53 -11.78 -12.51
CA ALA A 173 3.88 -11.22 -12.49
C ALA A 173 4.38 -10.84 -13.89
N GLY A 174 4.12 -11.66 -14.92
CA GLY A 174 4.46 -11.35 -16.30
C GLY A 174 3.75 -10.10 -16.83
N VAL A 175 2.44 -9.99 -16.58
CA VAL A 175 1.65 -8.79 -16.96
C VAL A 175 2.18 -7.55 -16.25
N ASN A 176 2.44 -7.64 -14.95
CA ASN A 176 2.98 -6.54 -14.15
C ASN A 176 4.34 -6.07 -14.68
N LEU A 177 5.21 -7.01 -15.05
CA LEU A 177 6.53 -6.67 -15.60
C LEU A 177 6.42 -5.89 -16.91
N ALA A 178 5.53 -6.31 -17.81
CA ALA A 178 5.28 -5.59 -19.08
C ALA A 178 4.73 -4.18 -18.82
N CYS A 179 3.77 -4.04 -17.90
CA CYS A 179 3.22 -2.73 -17.51
C CYS A 179 4.29 -1.83 -16.87
N LEU A 180 5.19 -2.39 -16.04
CA LEU A 180 6.28 -1.64 -15.44
C LEU A 180 7.26 -1.12 -16.50
N TYR A 181 7.69 -1.96 -17.42
CA TYR A 181 8.59 -1.54 -18.49
C TYR A 181 8.00 -0.43 -19.33
N LEU A 182 6.70 -0.48 -19.62
CA LEU A 182 6.04 0.57 -20.38
C LEU A 182 5.99 1.89 -19.61
N GLN A 183 5.68 1.87 -18.32
CA GLN A 183 5.72 3.06 -17.45
C GLN A 183 7.14 3.66 -17.39
N LEU A 184 8.16 2.83 -17.18
CA LEU A 184 9.55 3.29 -17.14
C LEU A 184 10.02 3.85 -18.50
N ALA A 185 9.61 3.21 -19.61
CA ALA A 185 9.94 3.70 -20.95
C ALA A 185 9.36 5.11 -21.20
N VAL A 186 8.11 5.34 -20.80
CA VAL A 186 7.48 6.68 -20.89
C VAL A 186 8.19 7.71 -20.02
N LEU A 187 8.60 7.33 -18.81
CA LEU A 187 9.40 8.22 -17.96
C LEU A 187 10.77 8.54 -18.58
N VAL A 188 11.44 7.56 -19.18
CA VAL A 188 12.69 7.78 -19.92
C VAL A 188 12.46 8.74 -21.10
N VAL A 189 11.40 8.57 -21.88
CA VAL A 189 11.08 9.49 -22.98
C VAL A 189 10.84 10.92 -22.46
N PHE A 190 10.12 11.06 -21.34
CA PHE A 190 9.95 12.38 -20.71
C PHE A 190 11.30 12.98 -20.28
N VAL A 191 12.17 12.21 -19.60
CA VAL A 191 13.50 12.68 -19.19
C VAL A 191 14.33 13.11 -20.38
N VAL A 192 14.34 12.33 -21.48
CA VAL A 192 15.05 12.67 -22.73
C VAL A 192 14.49 13.97 -23.32
N ALA A 193 13.18 14.14 -23.35
CA ALA A 193 12.56 15.39 -23.83
C ALA A 193 12.99 16.61 -23.00
N VAL A 194 13.09 16.46 -21.68
CA VAL A 194 13.62 17.53 -20.80
C VAL A 194 15.10 17.81 -21.06
N ILE A 195 15.93 16.78 -21.24
CA ILE A 195 17.35 16.95 -21.57
C ILE A 195 17.49 17.70 -22.92
N VAL A 196 16.72 17.37 -23.93
CA VAL A 196 16.70 18.07 -25.20
C VAL A 196 16.26 19.53 -25.03
N ALA A 197 15.26 19.79 -24.16
CA ALA A 197 14.82 21.15 -23.87
C ALA A 197 15.90 21.98 -23.15
N LEU A 198 16.68 21.37 -22.23
CA LEU A 198 17.81 21.99 -21.56
C LEU A 198 18.91 22.35 -22.58
N HIS A 199 19.30 21.44 -23.46
CA HIS A 199 20.32 21.70 -24.48
C HIS A 199 19.86 22.75 -25.50
N ALA A 200 18.57 22.84 -25.78
CA ALA A 200 18.00 23.85 -26.65
C ALA A 200 17.83 25.23 -25.98
N GLY A 201 18.21 25.39 -24.72
CA GLY A 201 18.05 26.64 -23.96
C GLY A 201 16.57 27.00 -23.67
N ARG A 202 15.63 26.07 -23.83
CA ARG A 202 14.18 26.30 -23.56
C ARG A 202 13.86 26.30 -22.08
N VAL A 203 14.71 25.71 -21.26
CA VAL A 203 14.61 25.64 -19.79
C VAL A 203 16.01 25.58 -19.20
N GLU A 204 16.17 26.05 -17.96
CA GLU A 204 17.44 26.04 -17.25
C GLU A 204 17.33 25.23 -15.96
N LEU A 205 18.47 24.65 -15.53
CA LEU A 205 18.53 24.00 -14.22
C LEU A 205 18.38 25.04 -13.11
N SER A 206 17.52 24.77 -12.15
CA SER A 206 17.21 25.68 -11.05
C SER A 206 17.10 24.93 -9.74
N TRP A 207 17.46 25.59 -8.64
CA TRP A 207 17.23 25.09 -7.29
C TRP A 207 15.81 25.38 -6.79
N ALA A 208 14.99 26.09 -7.55
CA ALA A 208 13.64 26.46 -7.16
C ALA A 208 12.73 25.27 -6.78
N PRO A 209 12.77 24.12 -7.46
CA PRO A 209 11.99 22.94 -7.06
C PRO A 209 12.35 22.37 -5.67
N LEU A 210 13.55 22.68 -5.16
CA LEU A 210 14.04 22.29 -3.83
C LEU A 210 13.94 23.42 -2.80
N LEU A 211 14.29 24.63 -3.18
CA LEU A 211 14.46 25.76 -2.23
C LEU A 211 13.36 26.82 -2.36
N GLY A 212 12.51 26.74 -3.38
CA GLY A 212 11.51 27.77 -3.70
C GLY A 212 12.10 28.89 -4.59
N HIS A 213 11.22 29.73 -5.10
CA HIS A 213 11.60 30.93 -5.88
C HIS A 213 12.01 32.13 -4.99
N GLY A 214 11.98 31.96 -3.66
CA GLY A 214 12.36 32.95 -2.65
C GLY A 214 13.02 32.28 -1.45
N ALA A 215 12.63 32.67 -0.23
CA ALA A 215 13.12 32.00 0.96
C ALA A 215 12.52 30.61 1.11
N PHE A 216 13.33 29.62 1.48
CA PHE A 216 12.86 28.28 1.82
C PHE A 216 11.86 28.32 2.97
N SER A 217 10.69 27.73 2.79
CA SER A 217 9.63 27.69 3.80
C SER A 217 9.30 26.26 4.22
N PRO A 218 9.79 25.80 5.37
CA PRO A 218 9.40 24.51 5.93
C PRO A 218 7.88 24.36 6.08
N ALA A 219 7.19 25.42 6.45
CA ALA A 219 5.75 25.41 6.65
C ALA A 219 4.98 25.01 5.38
N LEU A 220 5.40 25.51 4.20
CA LEU A 220 4.78 25.15 2.93
C LEU A 220 5.13 23.70 2.52
N VAL A 221 6.36 23.26 2.78
CA VAL A 221 6.77 21.85 2.53
C VAL A 221 5.90 20.92 3.37
N PHE A 222 5.74 21.19 4.66
CA PHE A 222 4.90 20.37 5.55
C PHE A 222 3.40 20.48 5.24
N ALA A 223 2.91 21.60 4.69
CA ALA A 223 1.52 21.71 4.24
C ALA A 223 1.21 20.80 3.04
N ALA A 224 2.16 20.61 2.12
CA ALA A 224 2.02 19.74 0.96
C ALA A 224 2.33 18.27 1.26
N LEU A 225 2.96 17.96 2.40
CA LEU A 225 3.42 16.63 2.76
C LEU A 225 2.35 15.52 2.66
N PRO A 226 1.10 15.72 3.11
CA PRO A 226 0.06 14.69 3.02
C PRO A 226 -0.18 14.18 1.59
N ILE A 227 -0.12 15.07 0.58
CA ILE A 227 -0.32 14.70 -0.82
C ILE A 227 0.86 13.86 -1.34
N ALA A 228 2.09 14.25 -1.00
CA ALA A 228 3.26 13.50 -1.42
C ALA A 228 3.36 12.13 -0.71
N VAL A 229 3.02 12.06 0.58
CA VAL A 229 2.97 10.80 1.34
C VAL A 229 1.98 9.81 0.72
N LEU A 230 0.82 10.28 0.23
CA LEU A 230 -0.14 9.45 -0.49
C LEU A 230 0.50 8.74 -1.68
N SER A 231 1.37 9.41 -2.45
CA SER A 231 2.07 8.79 -3.58
C SER A 231 3.00 7.64 -3.17
N TYR A 232 3.47 7.62 -1.91
CA TYR A 232 4.34 6.56 -1.37
C TYR A 232 3.59 5.41 -0.71
N ILE A 233 2.27 5.50 -0.49
CA ILE A 233 1.48 4.39 0.06
C ILE A 233 1.49 3.25 -0.95
N GLY A 234 1.65 2.00 -0.46
CA GLY A 234 1.59 0.80 -1.28
C GLY A 234 2.80 -0.14 -1.12
N PHE A 235 3.94 0.30 -0.58
CA PHE A 235 5.07 -0.61 -0.31
C PHE A 235 4.72 -1.70 0.72
N ASP A 236 3.72 -1.47 1.55
CA ASP A 236 3.18 -2.42 2.52
C ASP A 236 2.57 -3.66 1.86
N ALA A 237 2.05 -3.51 0.64
CA ALA A 237 1.54 -4.63 -0.15
C ALA A 237 2.59 -5.72 -0.40
N ILE A 238 3.88 -5.35 -0.46
CA ILE A 238 5.00 -6.29 -0.57
C ILE A 238 4.99 -7.29 0.58
N SER A 239 4.59 -6.85 1.77
CA SER A 239 4.56 -7.71 2.97
C SER A 239 3.51 -8.84 2.88
N THR A 240 2.49 -8.70 2.04
CA THR A 240 1.51 -9.77 1.81
C THR A 240 2.10 -10.95 1.04
N LEU A 241 3.26 -10.78 0.40
CA LEU A 241 3.96 -11.80 -0.36
C LEU A 241 4.92 -12.66 0.47
N ASN A 242 4.95 -12.50 1.78
CA ASN A 242 5.89 -13.22 2.66
C ASN A 242 5.89 -14.74 2.47
N GLU A 243 4.73 -15.34 2.25
CA GLU A 243 4.57 -16.78 2.03
C GLU A 243 4.88 -17.19 0.59
N GLU A 244 4.86 -16.27 -0.37
CA GLU A 244 5.08 -16.54 -1.80
C GLU A 244 6.51 -16.20 -2.25
N ALA A 245 7.25 -15.40 -1.49
CA ALA A 245 8.60 -14.98 -1.79
C ALA A 245 9.63 -16.08 -1.46
N LYS A 246 10.53 -16.38 -2.39
CA LYS A 246 11.73 -17.18 -2.13
C LYS A 246 12.64 -16.41 -1.18
N GLY A 247 12.98 -17.00 -0.03
CA GLY A 247 13.71 -16.31 1.05
C GLY A 247 12.81 -15.55 2.04
N GLY A 248 11.48 -15.68 1.92
CA GLY A 248 10.48 -15.23 2.90
C GLY A 248 10.67 -13.80 3.37
N GLY A 249 10.52 -13.56 4.68
CA GLY A 249 10.58 -12.23 5.29
C GLY A 249 11.86 -11.42 5.02
N SER A 250 13.00 -12.10 4.83
CA SER A 250 14.26 -11.40 4.49
C SER A 250 14.27 -10.87 3.06
N ALA A 251 13.65 -11.60 2.12
CA ALA A 251 13.50 -11.14 0.74
C ALA A 251 12.50 -9.99 0.66
N VAL A 252 11.36 -10.12 1.35
CA VAL A 252 10.34 -9.07 1.46
C VAL A 252 10.91 -7.79 2.06
N ALA A 253 11.65 -7.88 3.17
CA ALA A 253 12.29 -6.72 3.80
C ALA A 253 13.28 -6.01 2.85
N ARG A 254 14.08 -6.77 2.10
CA ARG A 254 14.99 -6.19 1.08
C ARG A 254 14.22 -5.56 -0.06
N ALA A 255 13.19 -6.24 -0.57
CA ALA A 255 12.34 -5.71 -1.64
C ALA A 255 11.67 -4.39 -1.24
N THR A 256 11.11 -4.31 -0.03
CA THR A 256 10.48 -3.08 0.50
C THR A 256 11.45 -1.89 0.48
N MET A 257 12.70 -2.09 0.93
CA MET A 257 13.70 -1.02 0.93
C MET A 257 14.16 -0.64 -0.48
N ILE A 258 14.34 -1.63 -1.37
CA ILE A 258 14.71 -1.38 -2.77
C ILE A 258 13.62 -0.61 -3.49
N VAL A 259 12.36 -1.05 -3.34
CA VAL A 259 11.20 -0.40 -3.97
C VAL A 259 11.06 1.02 -3.50
N LEU A 260 11.11 1.26 -2.19
CA LEU A 260 11.00 2.62 -1.65
C LEU A 260 12.11 3.53 -2.16
N ALA A 261 13.36 3.06 -2.18
CA ALA A 261 14.49 3.84 -2.68
C ALA A 261 14.36 4.16 -4.18
N ALA A 262 13.96 3.16 -4.98
CA ALA A 262 13.74 3.32 -6.41
C ALA A 262 12.62 4.32 -6.70
N VAL A 263 11.46 4.15 -6.03
CA VAL A 263 10.30 5.04 -6.19
C VAL A 263 10.63 6.45 -5.71
N ALA A 264 11.35 6.62 -4.60
CA ALA A 264 11.78 7.93 -4.12
C ALA A 264 12.66 8.66 -5.16
N ALA A 265 13.62 7.95 -5.75
CA ALA A 265 14.45 8.51 -6.81
C ALA A 265 13.63 8.88 -8.06
N LEU A 266 12.72 8.01 -8.50
CA LEU A 266 11.85 8.26 -9.65
C LEU A 266 10.90 9.44 -9.40
N PHE A 267 10.29 9.50 -8.22
CA PHE A 267 9.36 10.59 -7.87
C PHE A 267 10.07 11.93 -7.81
N MET A 268 11.21 12.00 -7.11
CA MET A 268 12.00 13.23 -7.02
C MET A 268 12.47 13.68 -8.41
N LEU A 269 12.97 12.76 -9.25
CA LEU A 269 13.43 13.07 -10.59
C LEU A 269 12.32 13.69 -11.43
N GLN A 270 11.16 13.03 -11.53
CA GLN A 270 10.08 13.49 -12.41
C GLN A 270 9.46 14.81 -11.94
N VAL A 271 9.25 14.99 -10.62
CA VAL A 271 8.68 16.26 -10.13
C VAL A 271 9.66 17.41 -10.21
N TYR A 272 10.97 17.15 -10.00
CA TYR A 272 12.01 18.15 -10.17
C TYR A 272 12.08 18.63 -11.62
N LEU A 273 12.18 17.69 -12.58
CA LEU A 273 12.25 18.00 -13.99
C LEU A 273 11.01 18.73 -14.51
N ALA A 274 9.83 18.31 -14.07
CA ALA A 274 8.58 18.98 -14.45
C ALA A 274 8.51 20.41 -13.90
N ALA A 275 8.93 20.64 -12.66
CA ALA A 275 8.90 21.96 -12.05
C ALA A 275 9.81 22.99 -12.72
N LEU A 276 10.83 22.56 -13.44
CA LEU A 276 11.69 23.48 -14.22
C LEU A 276 10.92 24.24 -15.30
N PHE A 277 9.82 23.67 -15.83
CA PHE A 277 9.00 24.30 -16.86
C PHE A 277 7.91 25.24 -16.30
N VAL A 278 7.78 25.33 -14.97
CA VAL A 278 6.72 26.12 -14.35
C VAL A 278 7.28 27.49 -13.95
N PRO A 279 6.79 28.59 -14.54
CA PRO A 279 7.21 29.95 -14.19
C PRO A 279 6.93 30.27 -12.70
N SER A 280 7.77 31.12 -12.12
CA SER A 280 7.56 31.63 -10.76
C SER A 280 6.20 32.31 -10.62
N GLY A 281 5.52 32.01 -9.49
CA GLY A 281 4.20 32.59 -9.20
C GLY A 281 3.03 31.90 -9.90
N THR A 282 3.26 30.86 -10.71
CA THR A 282 2.19 30.06 -11.32
C THR A 282 1.32 29.41 -10.24
N LYS A 283 0.00 29.50 -10.42
CA LYS A 283 -0.99 28.76 -9.61
C LYS A 283 -1.87 27.95 -10.57
N PHE A 284 -1.92 26.67 -10.36
CA PHE A 284 -2.81 25.76 -11.07
C PHE A 284 -4.18 25.78 -10.38
N THR A 285 -5.25 26.09 -11.13
CA THR A 285 -6.63 26.20 -10.60
C THR A 285 -7.57 25.26 -11.34
N GLY A 286 -8.54 24.69 -10.62
CA GLY A 286 -9.52 23.78 -11.21
C GLY A 286 -8.84 22.59 -11.94
N ASP A 287 -9.27 22.32 -13.16
CA ASP A 287 -8.79 21.22 -13.98
C ASP A 287 -7.29 21.32 -14.31
N SER A 288 -6.72 22.55 -14.35
CA SER A 288 -5.30 22.72 -14.61
C SER A 288 -4.41 22.15 -13.51
N ALA A 289 -4.91 22.00 -12.28
CA ALA A 289 -4.16 21.35 -11.21
C ALA A 289 -4.04 19.83 -11.42
N VAL A 290 -5.05 19.20 -12.01
CA VAL A 290 -5.06 17.78 -12.36
C VAL A 290 -4.21 17.51 -13.59
N THR A 291 -4.26 18.41 -14.59
CA THR A 291 -3.59 18.22 -15.89
C THR A 291 -2.17 18.79 -15.93
N ALA A 292 -1.71 19.47 -14.88
CA ALA A 292 -0.46 20.24 -14.83
C ALA A 292 0.74 19.48 -15.41
N PHE A 293 0.97 18.23 -14.98
CA PHE A 293 2.10 17.45 -15.48
C PHE A 293 1.96 17.07 -16.96
N TYR A 294 0.74 16.78 -17.40
CA TYR A 294 0.47 16.45 -18.82
C TYR A 294 0.70 17.66 -19.73
N ASP A 295 0.31 18.84 -19.28
CA ASP A 295 0.54 20.09 -19.99
C ASP A 295 2.02 20.46 -20.05
N ILE A 296 2.76 20.26 -18.94
CA ILE A 296 4.22 20.36 -18.90
C ILE A 296 4.88 19.38 -19.90
N SER A 297 4.37 18.16 -20.00
CA SER A 297 4.88 17.18 -20.98
C SER A 297 4.68 17.67 -22.41
N ALA A 298 3.59 18.39 -22.70
CA ALA A 298 3.39 19.03 -24.00
C ALA A 298 4.44 20.14 -24.27
N ILE A 299 4.77 20.95 -23.25
CA ILE A 299 5.79 22.00 -23.36
C ILE A 299 7.19 21.37 -23.59
N ALA A 300 7.50 20.28 -22.89
CA ALA A 300 8.80 19.60 -22.96
C ALA A 300 9.02 18.90 -24.31
N GLY A 301 8.04 18.14 -24.81
CA GLY A 301 8.20 17.24 -25.97
C GLY A 301 7.05 17.23 -26.97
N GLY A 302 6.14 18.22 -26.89
CA GLY A 302 5.04 18.38 -27.84
C GLY A 302 3.78 17.53 -27.54
N PRO A 303 2.74 17.63 -28.37
CA PRO A 303 1.44 17.00 -28.14
C PRO A 303 1.51 15.47 -28.13
N VAL A 304 2.44 14.88 -28.86
CA VAL A 304 2.64 13.42 -28.88
C VAL A 304 3.11 12.93 -27.53
N LEU A 305 4.08 13.61 -26.90
CA LEU A 305 4.55 13.25 -25.56
C LEU A 305 3.42 13.39 -24.52
N LYS A 306 2.63 14.47 -24.58
CA LYS A 306 1.44 14.64 -23.74
C LYS A 306 0.51 13.43 -23.85
N ALA A 307 0.16 13.03 -25.08
CA ALA A 307 -0.74 11.91 -25.32
C ALA A 307 -0.18 10.58 -24.74
N ILE A 308 1.10 10.30 -25.00
CA ILE A 308 1.77 9.08 -24.48
C ILE A 308 1.78 9.07 -22.95
N VAL A 309 2.19 10.17 -22.31
CA VAL A 309 2.24 10.27 -20.84
C VAL A 309 0.84 10.14 -20.24
N THR A 310 -0.16 10.82 -20.82
CA THR A 310 -1.54 10.75 -20.32
C THR A 310 -2.12 9.34 -20.45
N LEU A 311 -2.01 8.71 -21.61
CA LEU A 311 -2.55 7.35 -21.82
C LEU A 311 -1.85 6.32 -20.92
N THR A 312 -0.52 6.41 -20.79
CA THR A 312 0.21 5.46 -19.93
C THR A 312 -0.13 5.65 -18.46
N SER A 313 -0.21 6.88 -17.99
CA SER A 313 -0.61 7.18 -16.61
C SER A 313 -2.06 6.78 -16.34
N ALA A 314 -2.99 7.21 -17.18
CA ALA A 314 -4.42 7.03 -16.93
C ALA A 314 -4.92 5.60 -17.14
N LEU A 315 -4.33 4.81 -18.05
CA LEU A 315 -4.79 3.46 -18.35
C LEU A 315 -3.85 2.39 -17.77
N ILE A 316 -2.59 2.42 -18.20
CA ILE A 316 -1.67 1.30 -17.92
C ILE A 316 -1.26 1.27 -16.47
N ALA A 317 -0.89 2.43 -15.89
CA ALA A 317 -0.48 2.50 -14.50
C ALA A 317 -1.65 2.17 -13.56
N ILE A 318 -2.83 2.72 -13.84
CA ILE A 318 -4.04 2.50 -13.03
C ILE A 318 -4.50 1.04 -13.14
N LEU A 319 -4.58 0.46 -14.34
CA LEU A 319 -4.98 -0.94 -14.51
C LEU A 319 -3.99 -1.91 -13.86
N ALA A 320 -2.70 -1.68 -14.04
CA ALA A 320 -1.66 -2.51 -13.41
C ALA A 320 -1.78 -2.45 -11.87
N ASN A 321 -2.00 -1.27 -11.30
CA ASN A 321 -2.22 -1.13 -9.86
C ASN A 321 -3.53 -1.82 -9.42
N ALA A 322 -4.62 -1.75 -10.19
CA ALA A 322 -5.87 -2.45 -9.88
C ALA A 322 -5.68 -3.98 -9.81
N ILE A 323 -4.86 -4.55 -10.70
CA ILE A 323 -4.52 -5.98 -10.68
C ILE A 323 -3.80 -6.35 -9.38
N VAL A 324 -2.74 -5.61 -9.01
CA VAL A 324 -1.96 -5.93 -7.81
C VAL A 324 -2.72 -5.60 -6.53
N SER A 325 -3.51 -4.53 -6.48
CA SER A 325 -4.30 -4.19 -5.29
C SER A 325 -5.39 -5.22 -5.03
N GLN A 326 -6.08 -5.73 -6.06
CA GLN A 326 -7.03 -6.83 -5.92
C GLN A 326 -6.35 -8.10 -5.38
N ALA A 327 -5.15 -8.42 -5.87
CA ALA A 327 -4.38 -9.56 -5.39
C ALA A 327 -3.94 -9.37 -3.91
N THR A 328 -3.46 -8.19 -3.55
CA THR A 328 -3.06 -7.82 -2.19
C THR A 328 -4.23 -7.95 -1.21
N THR A 329 -5.37 -7.34 -1.56
CA THR A 329 -6.61 -7.39 -0.77
C THR A 329 -7.05 -8.83 -0.53
N SER A 330 -7.02 -9.67 -1.58
CA SER A 330 -7.44 -11.07 -1.47
C SER A 330 -6.52 -11.88 -0.55
N ARG A 331 -5.22 -11.55 -0.47
CA ARG A 331 -4.28 -12.18 0.48
C ARG A 331 -4.53 -11.76 1.91
N LEU A 332 -4.83 -10.48 2.15
CA LEU A 332 -5.21 -10.00 3.49
C LEU A 332 -6.50 -10.67 3.96
N VAL A 333 -7.52 -10.69 3.11
CA VAL A 333 -8.81 -11.37 3.40
C VAL A 333 -8.58 -12.85 3.69
N PHE A 334 -7.78 -13.54 2.89
CA PHE A 334 -7.40 -14.93 3.12
C PHE A 334 -6.75 -15.10 4.51
N SER A 335 -5.77 -14.27 4.86
CA SER A 335 -5.06 -14.34 6.13
C SER A 335 -6.00 -14.12 7.31
N MET A 336 -6.86 -13.11 7.26
CA MET A 336 -7.85 -12.85 8.32
C MET A 336 -8.92 -13.96 8.42
N ALA A 337 -9.29 -14.59 7.29
CA ALA A 337 -10.23 -15.72 7.27
C ALA A 337 -9.59 -16.99 7.84
N ARG A 338 -8.32 -17.26 7.52
CA ARG A 338 -7.52 -18.35 8.10
C ARG A 338 -7.44 -18.22 9.63
N ASP A 339 -7.30 -17.01 10.12
CA ASP A 339 -7.29 -16.70 11.56
C ASP A 339 -8.70 -16.62 12.17
N ARG A 340 -9.76 -16.97 11.42
CA ARG A 340 -11.16 -16.92 11.86
C ARG A 340 -11.63 -15.53 12.33
N ARG A 341 -11.00 -14.44 11.84
CA ARG A 341 -11.40 -13.05 12.13
C ARG A 341 -12.55 -12.59 11.23
N ILE A 342 -12.68 -13.21 10.06
CA ILE A 342 -13.81 -13.11 9.12
C ILE A 342 -14.25 -14.54 8.76
N PRO A 343 -15.37 -14.73 8.06
CA PRO A 343 -15.87 -16.08 7.74
C PRO A 343 -14.78 -16.96 7.08
N ALA A 344 -14.58 -18.16 7.64
CA ALA A 344 -13.57 -19.12 7.16
C ALA A 344 -13.78 -19.57 5.71
N PHE A 345 -14.97 -19.33 5.14
CA PHE A 345 -15.27 -19.55 3.73
C PHE A 345 -14.25 -18.92 2.78
N PHE A 346 -13.71 -17.76 3.14
CA PHE A 346 -12.73 -17.02 2.31
C PHE A 346 -11.30 -17.53 2.47
N ALA A 347 -11.03 -18.45 3.40
CA ALA A 347 -9.73 -19.09 3.58
C ALA A 347 -9.46 -20.23 2.59
N ALA A 348 -10.39 -20.52 1.66
CA ALA A 348 -10.22 -21.61 0.71
C ALA A 348 -9.23 -21.27 -0.40
N VAL A 349 -8.20 -22.11 -0.56
CA VAL A 349 -7.16 -22.02 -1.59
C VAL A 349 -7.40 -23.07 -2.67
N ASP A 350 -7.27 -22.67 -3.94
CA ASP A 350 -7.30 -23.61 -5.06
C ASP A 350 -6.09 -24.55 -5.02
N ARG A 351 -6.34 -25.87 -5.10
CA ARG A 351 -5.28 -26.88 -4.95
C ARG A 351 -4.24 -26.86 -6.07
N ARG A 352 -4.65 -26.47 -7.29
CA ARG A 352 -3.76 -26.47 -8.47
C ARG A 352 -2.98 -25.16 -8.57
N ARG A 353 -3.66 -24.03 -8.45
CA ARG A 353 -3.07 -22.69 -8.66
C ARG A 353 -2.49 -22.08 -7.40
N LYS A 354 -2.83 -22.63 -6.22
CA LYS A 354 -2.38 -22.14 -4.91
C LYS A 354 -2.71 -20.67 -4.67
N ILE A 355 -3.92 -20.27 -5.08
CA ILE A 355 -4.44 -18.90 -4.93
C ILE A 355 -5.78 -18.91 -4.16
N PRO A 356 -6.12 -17.83 -3.41
CA PRO A 356 -7.34 -17.73 -2.65
C PRO A 356 -8.52 -17.28 -3.53
N VAL A 357 -9.05 -18.18 -4.39
CA VAL A 357 -10.07 -17.88 -5.41
C VAL A 357 -11.30 -17.19 -4.82
N ARG A 358 -11.82 -17.69 -3.68
CA ARG A 358 -13.03 -17.12 -3.07
C ARG A 358 -12.80 -15.68 -2.57
N ALA A 359 -11.63 -15.39 -2.04
CA ALA A 359 -11.25 -14.04 -1.63
C ALA A 359 -11.11 -13.12 -2.86
N ILE A 360 -10.49 -13.58 -3.96
CA ILE A 360 -10.37 -12.81 -5.21
C ILE A 360 -11.77 -12.44 -5.75
N LEU A 361 -12.70 -13.40 -5.81
CA LEU A 361 -14.07 -13.17 -6.31
C LEU A 361 -14.86 -12.23 -5.39
N MET A 362 -14.70 -12.34 -4.08
CA MET A 362 -15.31 -11.43 -3.11
C MET A 362 -14.81 -9.99 -3.32
N VAL A 363 -13.49 -9.81 -3.46
CA VAL A 363 -12.89 -8.49 -3.72
C VAL A 363 -13.40 -7.93 -5.06
N ALA A 364 -13.51 -8.76 -6.10
CA ALA A 364 -14.06 -8.35 -7.40
C ALA A 364 -15.51 -7.83 -7.27
N LEU A 365 -16.36 -8.57 -6.53
CA LEU A 365 -17.74 -8.16 -6.29
C LEU A 365 -17.82 -6.83 -5.54
N LEU A 366 -17.04 -6.69 -4.46
CA LEU A 366 -16.98 -5.46 -3.68
C LEU A 366 -16.44 -4.28 -4.50
N SER A 367 -15.37 -4.49 -5.29
CA SER A 367 -14.79 -3.46 -6.15
C SER A 367 -15.78 -2.98 -7.21
N THR A 368 -16.58 -3.89 -7.78
CA THR A 368 -17.65 -3.53 -8.72
C THR A 368 -18.71 -2.69 -8.03
N GLY A 369 -19.21 -3.14 -6.87
CA GLY A 369 -20.23 -2.42 -6.09
C GLY A 369 -19.76 -1.04 -5.68
N ILE A 370 -18.57 -0.93 -5.09
CA ILE A 370 -17.95 0.34 -4.69
C ILE A 370 -17.76 1.25 -5.91
N GLY A 371 -17.20 0.72 -7.00
CA GLY A 371 -16.94 1.47 -8.21
C GLY A 371 -18.21 2.05 -8.86
N LEU A 372 -19.31 1.30 -8.83
CA LEU A 372 -20.59 1.79 -9.38
C LEU A 372 -21.29 2.80 -8.47
N VAL A 373 -21.26 2.57 -7.14
CA VAL A 373 -21.93 3.47 -6.17
C VAL A 373 -21.18 4.78 -6.01
N ALA A 374 -19.86 4.74 -6.05
CA ALA A 374 -19.00 5.86 -5.68
C ALA A 374 -18.33 6.54 -6.87
N ILE A 375 -18.80 6.30 -8.08
CA ILE A 375 -18.22 6.85 -9.33
C ILE A 375 -18.09 8.38 -9.29
N ASN A 376 -19.01 9.07 -8.64
CA ASN A 376 -19.02 10.53 -8.49
C ASN A 376 -18.38 11.03 -7.17
N SER A 377 -17.73 10.16 -6.38
CA SER A 377 -17.20 10.48 -5.06
C SER A 377 -15.75 9.98 -4.86
N SER A 378 -14.98 9.95 -5.94
CA SER A 378 -13.60 9.44 -5.95
C SER A 378 -12.68 10.14 -4.96
N ASP A 379 -12.84 11.47 -4.77
CA ASP A 379 -12.02 12.27 -3.86
C ASP A 379 -12.20 11.85 -2.40
N LEU A 380 -13.46 11.60 -1.99
CA LEU A 380 -13.77 11.13 -0.65
C LEU A 380 -13.16 9.74 -0.43
N ILE A 381 -13.34 8.82 -1.39
CA ILE A 381 -12.80 7.46 -1.28
C ILE A 381 -11.26 7.51 -1.20
N THR A 382 -10.61 8.32 -2.02
CA THR A 382 -9.15 8.52 -1.99
C THR A 382 -8.68 8.96 -0.59
N SER A 383 -9.40 9.90 0.01
CA SER A 383 -9.07 10.40 1.36
C SER A 383 -9.32 9.36 2.45
N VAL A 384 -10.38 8.53 2.31
CA VAL A 384 -10.69 7.44 3.26
C VAL A 384 -9.67 6.30 3.14
N VAL A 385 -9.27 5.94 1.93
CA VAL A 385 -8.19 4.98 1.65
C VAL A 385 -6.91 5.42 2.36
N THR A 386 -6.51 6.68 2.18
CA THR A 386 -5.32 7.25 2.81
C THR A 386 -5.41 7.19 4.34
N PHE A 387 -6.56 7.55 4.93
CA PHE A 387 -6.78 7.44 6.38
C PHE A 387 -6.56 6.02 6.87
N GLY A 388 -7.10 5.02 6.18
CA GLY A 388 -6.99 3.61 6.52
C GLY A 388 -5.54 3.15 6.62
N SER A 389 -4.74 3.43 5.60
CA SER A 389 -3.32 3.09 5.54
C SER A 389 -2.51 3.79 6.62
N LEU A 390 -2.66 5.11 6.77
CA LEU A 390 -1.90 5.88 7.76
C LEU A 390 -2.20 5.43 9.19
N ALA A 391 -3.46 5.15 9.52
CA ALA A 391 -3.84 4.65 10.83
C ALA A 391 -3.24 3.26 11.11
N ALA A 392 -3.23 2.36 10.12
CA ALA A 392 -2.60 1.06 10.24
C ALA A 392 -1.08 1.16 10.46
N TYR A 393 -0.41 2.07 9.73
CA TYR A 393 1.03 2.31 9.89
C TYR A 393 1.38 2.91 11.26
N CYS A 394 0.52 3.77 11.81
CA CYS A 394 0.68 4.24 13.20
C CYS A 394 0.69 3.07 14.19
N LEU A 395 -0.26 2.14 14.03
CA LEU A 395 -0.33 0.94 14.87
C LEU A 395 0.89 0.02 14.68
N LEU A 396 1.44 -0.05 13.46
CA LEU A 396 2.67 -0.79 13.19
C LEU A 396 3.86 -0.21 13.97
N HIS A 397 4.03 1.11 13.96
CA HIS A 397 5.11 1.75 14.72
C HIS A 397 5.00 1.45 16.23
N VAL A 398 3.78 1.50 16.77
CA VAL A 398 3.53 1.09 18.18
C VAL A 398 3.89 -0.37 18.40
N ALA A 399 3.55 -1.26 17.46
CA ALA A 399 3.87 -2.69 17.57
C ALA A 399 5.38 -2.96 17.55
N VAL A 400 6.14 -2.27 16.69
CA VAL A 400 7.61 -2.36 16.62
C VAL A 400 8.21 -1.94 17.96
N MET A 401 7.84 -0.76 18.46
CA MET A 401 8.36 -0.27 19.75
C MET A 401 8.06 -1.23 20.89
N ARG A 402 6.84 -1.80 20.92
CA ARG A 402 6.41 -2.74 21.98
C ARG A 402 7.12 -4.08 21.87
N TYR A 403 7.21 -4.67 20.67
CA TYR A 403 7.85 -5.98 20.46
C TYR A 403 9.32 -5.97 20.82
N PHE A 404 10.04 -4.93 20.37
CA PHE A 404 11.48 -4.81 20.62
C PHE A 404 11.85 -4.12 21.95
N ALA A 405 10.87 -3.71 22.77
CA ALA A 405 11.11 -3.03 24.04
C ALA A 405 11.98 -3.85 25.00
N GLY A 406 11.77 -5.17 25.03
CA GLY A 406 12.53 -6.10 25.88
C GLY A 406 13.86 -6.57 25.31
N GLN A 407 14.14 -6.31 24.04
CA GLN A 407 15.35 -6.79 23.38
C GLN A 407 16.50 -5.78 23.55
N ARG A 408 17.64 -6.24 24.10
CA ARG A 408 18.82 -5.41 24.36
C ARG A 408 19.79 -5.30 23.18
N ASP A 409 19.34 -5.56 21.95
CA ASP A 409 20.20 -5.41 20.76
C ASP A 409 20.52 -3.94 20.49
N ARG A 410 21.67 -3.47 20.98
CA ARG A 410 22.17 -2.09 20.77
C ARG A 410 22.46 -1.77 19.31
N ARG A 411 22.69 -2.79 18.45
CA ARG A 411 23.03 -2.57 17.04
C ARG A 411 21.83 -2.07 16.21
N ARG A 412 20.59 -2.39 16.64
CA ARG A 412 19.37 -2.02 15.94
C ARG A 412 18.53 -0.98 16.69
N TRP A 413 19.11 -0.28 17.66
CA TRP A 413 18.39 0.72 18.46
C TRP A 413 17.70 1.80 17.61
N PHE A 414 18.33 2.27 16.53
CA PHE A 414 17.72 3.20 15.60
C PHE A 414 16.44 2.62 14.98
N ALA A 415 16.50 1.41 14.41
CA ALA A 415 15.36 0.76 13.74
C ALA A 415 14.21 0.42 14.69
N HIS A 416 14.52 0.11 15.96
CA HIS A 416 13.53 -0.38 16.92
C HIS A 416 12.91 0.73 17.79
N ARG A 417 13.54 1.90 17.91
CA ARG A 417 13.07 2.99 18.78
C ARG A 417 12.95 4.34 18.08
N ILE A 418 14.04 4.85 17.49
CA ILE A 418 14.01 6.19 16.85
C ILE A 418 13.15 6.18 15.61
N SER A 419 13.42 5.25 14.68
CA SER A 419 12.69 5.16 13.41
C SER A 419 11.17 5.05 13.61
N PRO A 420 10.62 4.12 14.45
CA PRO A 420 9.19 4.06 14.64
C PRO A 420 8.62 5.26 15.39
N LEU A 421 9.37 5.91 16.29
CA LEU A 421 8.90 7.13 16.96
C LEU A 421 8.76 8.30 15.97
N LEU A 422 9.78 8.53 15.15
CA LEU A 422 9.75 9.58 14.12
C LEU A 422 8.67 9.29 13.08
N GLY A 423 8.57 8.04 12.62
CA GLY A 423 7.52 7.61 11.70
C GLY A 423 6.13 7.88 12.28
N LEU A 424 5.88 7.46 13.52
CA LEU A 424 4.61 7.70 14.20
C LEU A 424 4.27 9.19 14.28
N ALA A 425 5.21 10.03 14.68
CA ALA A 425 4.99 11.48 14.81
C ALA A 425 4.61 12.12 13.46
N ILE A 426 5.31 11.76 12.38
CA ILE A 426 5.03 12.29 11.04
C ILE A 426 3.67 11.77 10.52
N LEU A 427 3.37 10.48 10.72
CA LEU A 427 2.11 9.91 10.24
C LEU A 427 0.91 10.45 11.01
N VAL A 428 1.01 10.67 12.32
CA VAL A 428 -0.05 11.31 13.13
C VAL A 428 -0.28 12.75 12.64
N TYR A 429 0.80 13.51 12.36
CA TYR A 429 0.68 14.85 11.78
C TYR A 429 -0.03 14.80 10.41
N THR A 430 0.38 13.87 9.53
CA THR A 430 -0.21 13.69 8.20
C THR A 430 -1.69 13.32 8.30
N LEU A 431 -2.04 12.39 9.21
CA LEU A 431 -3.41 11.97 9.48
C LEU A 431 -4.28 13.14 9.96
N TRP A 432 -3.73 13.99 10.83
CA TRP A 432 -4.41 15.20 11.31
C TRP A 432 -4.73 16.19 10.18
N LYS A 433 -3.85 16.27 9.17
CA LYS A 433 -4.00 17.15 8.00
C LYS A 433 -4.87 16.55 6.89
N THR A 434 -5.28 15.28 6.99
CA THR A 434 -6.21 14.66 6.04
C THR A 434 -7.57 15.36 6.05
N GLN A 435 -8.31 15.27 4.95
CA GLN A 435 -9.65 15.86 4.77
C GLN A 435 -10.58 15.52 5.96
N GLU A 436 -11.33 16.50 6.44
CA GLU A 436 -12.15 16.37 7.66
C GLU A 436 -13.17 15.23 7.57
N LEU A 437 -13.92 15.16 6.46
CA LEU A 437 -14.91 14.12 6.24
C LEU A 437 -14.28 12.72 6.25
N ALA A 438 -13.10 12.56 5.66
CA ALA A 438 -12.38 11.28 5.66
C ALA A 438 -11.94 10.89 7.10
N ARG A 439 -11.54 11.86 7.92
CA ARG A 439 -11.22 11.62 9.34
C ARG A 439 -12.44 11.14 10.11
N ILE A 440 -13.60 11.78 9.90
CA ILE A 440 -14.87 11.36 10.54
C ILE A 440 -15.21 9.93 10.13
N VAL A 441 -15.24 9.64 8.82
CA VAL A 441 -15.52 8.28 8.30
C VAL A 441 -14.53 7.26 8.86
N GLY A 442 -13.24 7.59 8.88
CA GLY A 442 -12.19 6.72 9.40
C GLY A 442 -12.33 6.44 10.89
N VAL A 443 -12.64 7.47 11.71
CA VAL A 443 -12.88 7.30 13.16
C VAL A 443 -14.12 6.45 13.41
N VAL A 444 -15.21 6.70 12.68
CA VAL A 444 -16.45 5.88 12.77
C VAL A 444 -16.15 4.43 12.39
N TRP A 445 -15.37 4.20 11.34
CA TRP A 445 -14.93 2.86 10.94
C TRP A 445 -14.13 2.16 12.04
N LEU A 446 -13.15 2.85 12.63
CA LEU A 446 -12.35 2.31 13.74
C LEU A 446 -13.21 2.00 14.97
N ALA A 447 -14.18 2.87 15.31
CA ALA A 447 -15.12 2.63 16.40
C ALA A 447 -15.99 1.39 16.12
N ALA A 448 -16.50 1.24 14.89
CA ALA A 448 -17.24 0.05 14.49
C ALA A 448 -16.38 -1.22 14.62
N GLY A 449 -15.12 -1.19 14.20
CA GLY A 449 -14.19 -2.29 14.38
C GLY A 449 -13.98 -2.67 15.85
N ALA A 450 -13.83 -1.69 16.72
CA ALA A 450 -13.69 -1.92 18.16
C ALA A 450 -14.95 -2.60 18.74
N VAL A 451 -16.15 -2.13 18.38
CA VAL A 451 -17.42 -2.73 18.81
C VAL A 451 -17.54 -4.18 18.32
N ILE A 452 -17.24 -4.44 17.05
CA ILE A 452 -17.26 -5.80 16.48
C ILE A 452 -16.28 -6.72 17.21
N TYR A 453 -15.09 -6.26 17.50
CA TYR A 453 -14.09 -7.04 18.24
C TYR A 453 -14.60 -7.43 19.64
N TRP A 454 -15.13 -6.48 20.40
CA TRP A 454 -15.62 -6.72 21.76
C TRP A 454 -16.86 -7.61 21.77
N PHE A 455 -17.78 -7.43 20.81
CA PHE A 455 -18.96 -8.29 20.68
C PHE A 455 -18.56 -9.74 20.43
N ARG A 456 -17.66 -9.98 19.44
CA ARG A 456 -17.18 -11.34 19.14
C ARG A 456 -16.46 -11.98 20.32
N ARG A 457 -15.67 -11.21 21.07
CA ARG A 457 -14.99 -11.70 22.25
C ARG A 457 -15.99 -12.13 23.35
N ARG A 458 -17.08 -11.40 23.52
CA ARG A 458 -18.14 -11.76 24.48
C ARG A 458 -18.86 -13.04 24.07
N VAL A 459 -19.21 -13.18 22.78
CA VAL A 459 -19.86 -14.40 22.26
C VAL A 459 -18.95 -15.62 22.42
N ALA A 460 -17.67 -15.51 22.13
CA ALA A 460 -16.71 -16.61 22.31
C ALA A 460 -16.54 -16.99 23.80
N ALA A 461 -16.52 -16.02 24.71
CA ALA A 461 -16.44 -16.28 26.14
C ALA A 461 -17.73 -16.96 26.70
N GLY A 462 -18.90 -16.62 26.15
CA GLY A 462 -20.18 -17.26 26.53
C GLY A 462 -20.28 -18.71 26.03
N ALA A 463 -19.73 -19.01 24.85
CA ALA A 463 -19.73 -20.37 24.31
C ALA A 463 -18.84 -21.35 25.10
N THR A 464 -17.71 -20.87 25.63
CA THR A 464 -16.80 -21.69 26.45
C THR A 464 -17.36 -22.00 27.85
N THR A 465 -18.36 -21.27 28.32
CA THR A 465 -19.03 -21.53 29.58
C THR A 465 -20.20 -22.52 29.47
N GLN A 466 -20.66 -22.83 28.27
CA GLN A 466 -21.75 -23.80 28.01
C GLN A 466 -21.29 -25.21 27.64
N GLU A 467 -20.00 -25.43 27.31
CA GLU A 467 -19.47 -26.74 26.94
C GLU A 467 -18.33 -27.17 27.88
N ALA A 468 -18.60 -27.22 29.20
CA ALA A 468 -17.86 -28.14 30.04
C ALA A 468 -18.66 -29.45 30.07
N PRO A 469 -18.25 -30.50 29.35
CA PRO A 469 -18.91 -31.81 29.57
C PRO A 469 -18.62 -32.21 31.01
N SER A 470 -19.69 -32.64 31.70
CA SER A 470 -19.59 -33.31 33.00
C SER A 470 -18.55 -34.45 32.86
N PRO A 471 -17.62 -34.56 33.82
CA PRO A 471 -16.60 -35.60 33.75
C PRO A 471 -17.29 -36.98 33.74
N PRO A 472 -16.80 -37.94 32.94
CA PRO A 472 -17.48 -39.23 32.72
C PRO A 472 -17.54 -40.14 33.95
N TRP A 473 -17.06 -39.71 35.11
CA TRP A 473 -17.13 -40.45 36.37
C TRP A 473 -18.28 -40.06 37.28
N ASP A 474 -19.15 -39.12 36.94
CA ASP A 474 -20.36 -38.80 37.71
C ASP A 474 -21.55 -39.75 37.41
N ASP A 475 -21.44 -40.62 36.39
CA ASP A 475 -22.46 -41.61 36.02
C ASP A 475 -22.11 -43.04 36.49
N ALA A 476 -21.38 -43.23 37.60
CA ALA A 476 -21.21 -44.55 38.19
C ALA A 476 -22.46 -44.87 39.03
N PRO A 477 -23.24 -45.93 38.67
CA PRO A 477 -24.32 -46.38 39.50
C PRO A 477 -23.78 -46.97 40.83
N GLY A 478 -24.35 -46.47 41.94
CA GLY A 478 -24.10 -46.96 43.28
C GLY A 478 -24.66 -48.35 43.53
#